data_0debc638ab9feed1b4e9995bbe427c4e
#
_entry.id   0debc638ab9feed1b4e9995bbe427c4e
#
_cell.length_a   1.000
_cell.length_b   1.000
_cell.length_c   1.000
_cell.angle_alpha   90.00
_cell.angle_beta   90.00
_cell.angle_gamma   90.00
#
_symmetry.space_group_name_H-M   'P 1'
#
loop_
_entity.id
_entity.type
_entity.pdbx_description
1 polymer ?
#
loop_
_entity_poly.entity_id
_entity_poly.type
_entity_poly.pdbx_seq_one_letter_code
_entity_poly.pdbx_strand_id
1 'polypeptide(L)'
;MKSRDTLIRLKRFQVEEKRRRVRQIEMMSAEFNRMIADLDREIANEEKRAGISDPSHFAYPTYARAATGRRDNLKSSIVELGAQIDDAKAALEEALAELQKLESLDGREKAGERAGEAARV
;
A
#
# COMPACT_ATOMS: atom_id res chain seq x y z
N MET A 1 -22.58 22.53 -13.48
CA MET A 1 -22.16 22.41 -14.90
C MET A 1 -21.74 20.98 -15.19
N LYS A 2 -22.16 20.46 -16.35
CA LYS A 2 -21.90 19.06 -16.74
C LYS A 2 -20.41 18.72 -16.79
N SER A 3 -19.57 19.62 -17.28
CA SER A 3 -18.12 19.39 -17.39
C SER A 3 -17.45 19.26 -16.03
N ARG A 4 -17.89 20.03 -15.05
CA ARG A 4 -17.36 19.94 -13.67
C ARG A 4 -17.83 18.66 -13.01
N ASP A 5 -19.08 18.27 -13.19
CA ASP A 5 -19.61 17.02 -12.66
C ASP A 5 -18.86 15.81 -13.22
N THR A 6 -18.55 15.84 -14.52
CA THR A 6 -17.75 14.79 -15.17
C THR A 6 -16.34 14.75 -14.59
N LEU A 7 -15.72 15.90 -14.39
CA LEU A 7 -14.38 15.99 -13.81
C LEU A 7 -14.36 15.45 -12.36
N ILE A 8 -15.37 15.80 -11.56
CA ILE A 8 -15.48 15.30 -10.18
C ILE A 8 -15.60 13.78 -10.18
N ARG A 9 -16.44 13.21 -11.06
CA ARG A 9 -16.55 11.73 -11.19
C ARG A 9 -15.22 11.09 -11.54
N LEU A 10 -14.50 11.68 -12.49
CA LEU A 10 -13.19 11.19 -12.89
C LEU A 10 -12.22 11.23 -11.70
N LYS A 11 -12.20 12.32 -10.95
CA LYS A 11 -11.33 12.46 -9.78
C LYS A 11 -11.69 11.45 -8.68
N ARG A 12 -12.98 11.21 -8.44
CA ARG A 12 -13.43 10.18 -7.48
C ARG A 12 -12.97 8.79 -7.90
N PHE A 13 -13.05 8.48 -9.19
CA PHE A 13 -12.55 7.23 -9.74
C PHE A 13 -11.04 7.09 -9.50
N GLN A 14 -10.28 8.15 -9.78
CA GLN A 14 -8.82 8.16 -9.57
C GLN A 14 -8.46 7.96 -8.09
N VAL A 15 -9.20 8.58 -7.18
CA VAL A 15 -9.02 8.38 -5.73
C VAL A 15 -9.22 6.91 -5.36
N GLU A 16 -10.28 6.28 -5.85
CA GLU A 16 -10.56 4.87 -5.58
C GLU A 16 -9.46 3.95 -6.15
N GLU A 17 -8.96 4.25 -7.34
CA GLU A 17 -7.83 3.52 -7.93
C GLU A 17 -6.58 3.63 -7.06
N LYS A 18 -6.29 4.82 -6.53
CA LYS A 18 -5.13 5.03 -5.67
C LYS A 18 -5.29 4.38 -4.30
N ARG A 19 -6.49 4.35 -3.74
CA ARG A 19 -6.80 3.58 -2.51
C ARG A 19 -6.56 2.09 -2.74
N ARG A 20 -7.01 1.58 -3.87
CA ARG A 20 -6.83 0.18 -4.24
C ARG A 20 -5.35 -0.17 -4.36
N ARG A 21 -4.56 0.72 -4.95
CA ARG A 21 -3.11 0.52 -5.09
C ARG A 21 -2.43 0.42 -3.72
N VAL A 22 -2.76 1.32 -2.79
CA VAL A 22 -2.24 1.27 -1.43
C VAL A 22 -2.56 -0.09 -0.79
N ARG A 23 -3.83 -0.50 -0.85
CA ARG A 23 -4.26 -1.79 -0.27
C ARG A 23 -3.54 -2.98 -0.88
N GLN A 24 -3.34 -2.98 -2.19
CA GLN A 24 -2.63 -4.07 -2.88
C GLN A 24 -1.20 -4.22 -2.38
N ILE A 25 -0.48 -3.11 -2.25
CA ILE A 25 0.91 -3.14 -1.79
C ILE A 25 0.97 -3.55 -0.31
N GLU A 26 0.07 -3.04 0.52
CA GLU A 26 0.00 -3.42 1.94
C GLU A 26 -0.31 -4.91 2.11
N MET A 27 -1.20 -5.45 1.30
CA MET A 27 -1.51 -6.89 1.32
C MET A 27 -0.32 -7.73 0.90
N MET A 28 0.43 -7.29 -0.10
CA MET A 28 1.65 -7.97 -0.54
C MET A 28 2.71 -7.98 0.57
N SER A 29 2.90 -6.84 1.25
CA SER A 29 3.81 -6.72 2.38
C SER A 29 3.41 -7.66 3.53
N ALA A 30 2.12 -7.72 3.84
CA ALA A 30 1.59 -8.64 4.86
C ALA A 30 1.83 -10.10 4.50
N GLU A 31 1.67 -10.46 3.22
CA GLU A 31 1.95 -11.83 2.75
C GLU A 31 3.43 -12.17 2.90
N PHE A 32 4.32 -11.27 2.53
CA PHE A 32 5.76 -11.50 2.69
C PHE A 32 6.14 -11.65 4.16
N ASN A 33 5.51 -10.89 5.06
CA ASN A 33 5.73 -11.04 6.50
C ASN A 33 5.30 -12.42 7.00
N ARG A 34 4.20 -12.96 6.50
CA ARG A 34 3.77 -14.33 6.83
C ARG A 34 4.76 -15.37 6.33
N MET A 35 5.26 -15.20 5.12
CA MET A 35 6.27 -16.09 4.55
C MET A 35 7.56 -16.06 5.35
N ILE A 36 7.99 -14.89 5.81
CA ILE A 36 9.16 -14.74 6.69
C ILE A 36 8.95 -15.50 8.00
N ALA A 37 7.79 -15.35 8.63
CA ALA A 37 7.48 -16.05 9.87
C ALA A 37 7.53 -17.58 9.67
N ASP A 38 7.01 -18.08 8.56
CA ASP A 38 7.05 -19.50 8.23
C ASP A 38 8.49 -19.99 8.03
N LEU A 39 9.29 -19.22 7.32
CA LEU A 39 10.71 -19.55 7.08
C LEU A 39 11.50 -19.53 8.40
N ASP A 40 11.25 -18.56 9.28
CA ASP A 40 11.89 -18.51 10.59
C ASP A 40 11.60 -19.78 11.41
N ARG A 41 10.36 -20.26 11.36
CA ARG A 41 9.99 -21.52 12.05
C ARG A 41 10.68 -22.73 11.42
N GLU A 42 10.75 -22.80 10.11
CA GLU A 42 11.43 -23.88 9.40
C GLU A 42 12.93 -23.92 9.72
N ILE A 43 13.56 -22.75 9.73
CA ILE A 43 14.98 -22.61 10.08
C ILE A 43 15.22 -23.09 11.51
N ALA A 44 14.40 -22.63 12.46
CA ALA A 44 14.53 -23.03 13.87
C ALA A 44 14.34 -24.54 14.04
N ASN A 45 13.37 -25.13 13.34
CA ASN A 45 13.12 -26.59 13.40
C ASN A 45 14.28 -27.38 12.82
N GLU A 46 14.85 -26.95 11.70
CA GLU A 46 16.00 -27.64 11.09
C GLU A 46 17.25 -27.53 11.97
N GLU A 47 17.50 -26.37 12.56
CA GLU A 47 18.61 -26.17 13.49
C GLU A 47 18.47 -27.06 14.73
N LYS A 48 17.27 -27.14 15.28
CA LYS A 48 16.96 -27.97 16.43
C LYS A 48 17.16 -29.45 16.12
N ARG A 49 16.70 -29.90 14.96
CA ARG A 49 16.84 -31.28 14.49
C ARG A 49 18.30 -31.68 14.29
N ALA A 50 19.10 -30.78 13.73
CA ALA A 50 20.52 -31.00 13.50
C ALA A 50 21.37 -30.85 14.78
N GLY A 51 20.88 -30.09 15.77
CA GLY A 51 21.66 -29.74 16.95
C GLY A 51 22.74 -28.71 16.66
N ILE A 52 22.65 -28.00 15.54
CA ILE A 52 23.61 -26.99 15.07
C ILE A 52 22.88 -25.74 14.75
N SER A 53 23.21 -24.63 15.41
CA SER A 53 22.57 -23.33 15.18
C SER A 53 23.52 -22.29 14.56
N ASP A 54 24.82 -22.60 14.45
CA ASP A 54 25.79 -21.70 13.85
C ASP A 54 25.84 -21.89 12.32
N PRO A 55 25.42 -20.87 11.53
CA PRO A 55 25.42 -20.96 10.09
C PRO A 55 26.79 -21.15 9.46
N SER A 56 27.86 -20.81 10.18
CA SER A 56 29.24 -20.99 9.70
C SER A 56 29.78 -22.42 9.89
N HIS A 57 29.06 -23.25 10.69
CA HIS A 57 29.45 -24.64 10.91
C HIS A 57 29.34 -25.44 9.63
N PHE A 58 30.35 -26.30 9.35
CA PHE A 58 30.41 -27.07 8.10
C PHE A 58 29.22 -28.01 7.90
N ALA A 59 28.63 -28.49 9.01
CA ALA A 59 27.48 -29.40 8.99
C ALA A 59 26.14 -28.68 9.15
N TYR A 60 26.10 -27.37 9.05
CA TYR A 60 24.87 -26.62 9.12
C TYR A 60 23.89 -27.09 8.02
N PRO A 61 22.58 -27.31 8.36
CA PRO A 61 21.64 -27.88 7.39
C PRO A 61 21.52 -27.03 6.11
N THR A 62 21.66 -27.70 4.97
CA THR A 62 21.55 -27.05 3.65
C THR A 62 20.20 -26.37 3.48
N TYR A 63 19.13 -27.02 3.92
CA TYR A 63 17.79 -26.45 3.86
C TYR A 63 17.68 -25.14 4.66
N ALA A 64 18.22 -25.14 5.89
CA ALA A 64 18.20 -23.93 6.73
C ALA A 64 19.00 -22.79 6.09
N ARG A 65 20.09 -23.09 5.44
CA ARG A 65 20.90 -22.09 4.69
C ARG A 65 20.10 -21.49 3.53
N ALA A 66 19.46 -22.35 2.75
CA ALA A 66 18.62 -21.90 1.63
C ALA A 66 17.41 -21.08 2.11
N ALA A 67 16.75 -21.53 3.20
CA ALA A 67 15.63 -20.82 3.79
C ALA A 67 16.02 -19.44 4.34
N THR A 68 17.21 -19.34 4.94
CA THR A 68 17.77 -18.06 5.41
C THR A 68 17.95 -17.10 4.27
N GLY A 69 18.48 -17.56 3.13
CA GLY A 69 18.65 -16.73 1.93
C GLY A 69 17.32 -16.21 1.39
N ARG A 70 16.30 -17.08 1.35
CA ARG A 70 14.94 -16.71 0.91
C ARG A 70 14.32 -15.70 1.86
N ARG A 71 14.46 -15.91 3.17
CA ARG A 71 13.97 -14.98 4.19
C ARG A 71 14.60 -13.60 4.03
N ASP A 72 15.92 -13.55 3.84
CA ASP A 72 16.65 -12.29 3.70
C ASP A 72 16.24 -11.55 2.42
N ASN A 73 15.99 -12.26 1.33
CA ASN A 73 15.47 -11.68 0.09
C ASN A 73 14.07 -11.10 0.30
N LEU A 74 13.20 -11.78 1.05
CA LEU A 74 11.87 -11.28 1.38
C LEU A 74 11.94 -10.03 2.25
N LYS A 75 12.86 -9.98 3.22
CA LYS A 75 13.08 -8.79 4.04
C LYS A 75 13.49 -7.59 3.21
N SER A 76 14.37 -7.79 2.24
CA SER A 76 14.77 -6.73 1.30
C SER A 76 13.58 -6.25 0.46
N SER A 77 12.75 -7.18 0.00
CA SER A 77 11.54 -6.85 -0.77
C SER A 77 10.55 -6.05 0.06
N ILE A 78 10.40 -6.35 1.35
CA ILE A 78 9.52 -5.58 2.26
C ILE A 78 10.01 -4.14 2.41
N VAL A 79 11.32 -3.91 2.48
CA VAL A 79 11.87 -2.56 2.52
C VAL A 79 11.50 -1.79 1.25
N GLU A 80 11.63 -2.42 0.07
CA GLU A 80 11.22 -1.82 -1.20
C GLU A 80 9.72 -1.53 -1.25
N LEU A 81 8.89 -2.46 -0.75
CA LEU A 81 7.45 -2.26 -0.68
C LEU A 81 7.09 -1.11 0.24
N GLY A 82 7.85 -0.90 1.33
CA GLY A 82 7.64 0.25 2.22
C GLY A 82 7.77 1.58 1.48
N ALA A 83 8.78 1.72 0.64
CA ALA A 83 8.95 2.91 -0.20
C ALA A 83 7.79 3.06 -1.19
N GLN A 84 7.34 1.97 -1.81
CA GLN A 84 6.20 1.98 -2.73
C GLN A 84 4.90 2.35 -2.01
N ILE A 85 4.70 1.91 -0.78
CA ILE A 85 3.54 2.27 0.04
C ILE A 85 3.55 3.77 0.32
N ASP A 86 4.69 4.32 0.70
CA ASP A 86 4.82 5.76 0.96
C ASP A 86 4.49 6.58 -0.28
N ASP A 87 5.02 6.19 -1.45
CA ASP A 87 4.73 6.85 -2.72
C ASP A 87 3.25 6.74 -3.09
N ALA A 88 2.65 5.55 -2.89
CA ALA A 88 1.24 5.33 -3.19
C ALA A 88 0.32 6.15 -2.27
N LYS A 89 0.67 6.26 -0.99
CA LYS A 89 -0.07 7.10 -0.03
C LYS A 89 0.04 8.58 -0.38
N ALA A 90 1.22 9.04 -0.77
CA ALA A 90 1.42 10.43 -1.20
C ALA A 90 0.57 10.75 -2.44
N ALA A 91 0.54 9.83 -3.40
CA ALA A 91 -0.29 9.98 -4.60
C ALA A 91 -1.79 10.01 -4.27
N LEU A 92 -2.22 9.20 -3.29
CA LEU A 92 -3.59 9.20 -2.81
C LEU A 92 -3.95 10.54 -2.15
N GLU A 93 -3.09 11.04 -1.29
CA GLU A 93 -3.30 12.34 -0.62
C GLU A 93 -3.42 13.49 -1.63
N GLU A 94 -2.58 13.48 -2.66
CA GLU A 94 -2.63 14.47 -3.73
C GLU A 94 -3.97 14.41 -4.48
N ALA A 95 -4.41 13.21 -4.83
CA ALA A 95 -5.68 13.01 -5.52
C ALA A 95 -6.87 13.44 -4.65
N LEU A 96 -6.83 13.15 -3.35
CA LEU A 96 -7.85 13.58 -2.40
C LEU A 96 -7.91 15.10 -2.28
N ALA A 97 -6.76 15.77 -2.23
CA ALA A 97 -6.69 17.22 -2.16
C ALA A 97 -7.28 17.87 -3.42
N GLU A 98 -6.98 17.33 -4.59
CA GLU A 98 -7.53 17.81 -5.86
C GLU A 98 -9.05 17.63 -5.92
N LEU A 99 -9.55 16.46 -5.49
CA LEU A 99 -10.98 16.18 -5.42
C LEU A 99 -11.68 17.15 -4.48
N GLN A 100 -11.15 17.34 -3.29
CA GLN A 100 -11.69 18.24 -2.29
C GLN A 100 -11.80 19.67 -2.79
N LYS A 101 -10.78 20.12 -3.52
CA LYS A 101 -10.75 21.46 -4.14
C LYS A 101 -11.87 21.61 -5.17
N LEU A 102 -12.06 20.61 -6.03
CA LEU A 102 -13.12 20.62 -7.03
C LEU A 102 -14.51 20.59 -6.39
N GLU A 103 -14.71 19.77 -5.38
CA GLU A 103 -15.97 19.69 -4.66
C GLU A 103 -16.30 20.99 -3.94
N SER A 104 -15.32 21.66 -3.36
CA SER A 104 -15.48 22.96 -2.72
C SER A 104 -15.91 24.03 -3.72
N LEU A 105 -15.26 24.06 -4.91
CA LEU A 105 -15.62 24.99 -5.97
C LEU A 105 -17.03 24.73 -6.49
N ASP A 106 -17.39 23.47 -6.69
CA ASP A 106 -18.73 23.07 -7.12
C ASP A 106 -19.79 23.47 -6.11
N GLY A 107 -19.53 23.28 -4.83
CA GLY A 107 -20.42 23.67 -3.73
C GLY A 107 -20.63 25.17 -3.67
N ARG A 108 -19.58 25.97 -3.84
CA ARG A 108 -19.67 27.44 -3.88
C ARG A 108 -20.48 27.93 -5.07
N GLU A 109 -20.27 27.33 -6.23
CA GLU A 109 -21.02 27.69 -7.43
C GLU A 109 -22.50 27.38 -7.26
N LYS A 110 -22.85 26.19 -6.76
CA LYS A 110 -24.23 25.80 -6.49
C LYS A 110 -24.89 26.69 -5.44
N ALA A 111 -24.17 27.08 -4.39
CA ALA A 111 -24.66 28.00 -3.37
C ALA A 111 -24.91 29.40 -3.96
N GLY A 112 -24.02 29.87 -4.82
CA GLY A 112 -24.18 31.14 -5.53
C GLY A 112 -25.39 31.15 -6.46
N GLU A 113 -25.60 30.08 -7.20
CA GLU A 113 -26.77 29.91 -8.08
C GLU A 113 -28.08 29.94 -7.27
N ARG A 114 -28.13 29.20 -6.15
CA ARG A 114 -29.30 29.21 -5.26
C ARG A 114 -29.59 30.58 -4.67
N ALA A 115 -28.55 31.29 -4.25
CA ALA A 115 -28.68 32.65 -3.74
C ALA A 115 -29.19 33.60 -4.82
N GLY A 116 -28.70 33.47 -6.06
CA GLY A 116 -29.15 34.24 -7.20
C GLY A 116 -30.64 34.01 -7.55
N GLU A 117 -31.05 32.74 -7.51
CA GLU A 117 -32.45 32.35 -7.72
C GLU A 117 -33.36 32.93 -6.64
N ALA A 118 -32.97 32.81 -5.37
CA ALA A 118 -33.72 33.36 -4.24
C ALA A 118 -33.86 34.88 -4.34
N ALA A 119 -32.84 35.56 -4.81
CA ALA A 119 -32.86 37.02 -4.98
C ALA A 119 -33.76 37.48 -6.14
N ARG A 120 -34.12 36.62 -7.07
CA ARG A 120 -35.00 36.92 -8.21
C ARG A 120 -36.50 36.79 -7.84
N VAL A 121 -36.80 36.20 -6.76
CA VAL A 121 -38.16 36.04 -6.26
C VAL A 121 -38.55 37.24 -5.42
#